data_4ff341655c892754b9d71cc4c9ffa798
#
_entry.id   4ff341655c892754b9d71cc4c9ffa798
#
_cell.length_a   1.000
_cell.length_b   1.000
_cell.length_c   1.000
_cell.angle_alpha   90.00
_cell.angle_beta   90.00
_cell.angle_gamma   90.00
#
_symmetry.space_group_name_H-M   'P 1'
#
loop_
_entity.id
_entity.type
_entity.pdbx_description
1 polymer ?
#
loop_
_entity_poly.entity_id
_entity_poly.type
_entity_poly.pdbx_seq_one_letter_code
_entity_poly.pdbx_strand_id
1 'polypeptide(L)'
;LSSINMLHIQKEFEPNEDKHLEIVFGVAPCLLALMQRTKPSHFFMKNGEGPQRDVVLRVCQEAVKRGVQIQRVSIKHLIRCVMVRSTRGCDLQASPLGFITEEKPTSHEVKNHRALWLVLDGVQDPMNLGAILIIHNSCPLTPTVSKASAGVMEVMEVFGYGNLKDMIKVWKLIPPLQGWQVVGTVGLEECSPESTVMPCSDFKMSRPTLLLMGGEGDGLSPELRQMCDVQLTIPPRRNLHPEVESLNVSVATGMFI
;
A
#
# COMPACT_ATOMS: atom_id res chain seq x y z
N LEU A 1 7.14 -0.17 -52.67
CA LEU A 1 7.65 0.80 -51.68
C LEU A 1 6.84 0.79 -50.37
N SER A 2 6.01 -0.24 -50.12
CA SER A 2 5.19 -0.33 -48.90
C SER A 2 5.52 -1.53 -47.97
N SER A 3 6.61 -2.25 -48.21
CA SER A 3 6.91 -3.50 -47.48
C SER A 3 8.11 -3.38 -46.52
N ILE A 4 8.79 -2.22 -46.45
CA ILE A 4 10.03 -2.07 -45.68
C ILE A 4 9.78 -1.46 -44.29
N ASN A 5 8.64 -0.79 -44.06
CA ASN A 5 8.33 -0.15 -42.77
C ASN A 5 7.63 -1.03 -41.72
N MET A 6 7.24 -2.27 -42.08
CA MET A 6 6.61 -3.19 -41.12
C MET A 6 7.61 -4.10 -40.39
N LEU A 7 8.82 -4.25 -40.88
CA LEU A 7 9.82 -5.13 -40.29
C LEU A 7 10.65 -4.49 -39.16
N HIS A 8 10.58 -3.17 -38.98
CA HIS A 8 11.34 -2.46 -37.94
C HIS A 8 10.59 -2.30 -36.60
N ILE A 9 9.29 -2.62 -36.58
CA ILE A 9 8.45 -2.50 -35.35
C ILE A 9 8.39 -3.82 -34.56
N GLN A 10 8.85 -4.92 -35.13
CA GLN A 10 8.80 -6.25 -34.46
C GLN A 10 10.11 -6.66 -33.79
N LYS A 11 11.12 -5.82 -33.78
CA LYS A 11 12.43 -6.17 -33.24
C LYS A 11 12.78 -5.32 -32.04
N GLU A 12 12.02 -5.37 -30.97
CA GLU A 12 12.47 -4.77 -29.70
C GLU A 12 11.41 -4.92 -28.64
N PHE A 13 11.35 -6.05 -28.05
CA PHE A 13 11.14 -6.20 -26.63
C PHE A 13 11.48 -7.65 -26.28
N GLU A 14 12.73 -8.04 -26.42
CA GLU A 14 13.28 -9.02 -25.51
C GLU A 14 13.38 -8.31 -24.15
N PRO A 15 12.87 -8.89 -23.06
CA PRO A 15 13.08 -8.34 -21.72
C PRO A 15 14.59 -8.38 -21.48
N ASN A 16 15.22 -7.22 -21.63
CA ASN A 16 16.63 -7.05 -21.39
C ASN A 16 16.93 -7.41 -19.94
N GLU A 17 18.08 -7.97 -19.68
CA GLU A 17 18.55 -8.65 -18.49
C GLU A 17 18.54 -7.89 -17.15
N ASP A 18 17.84 -6.79 -17.02
CA ASP A 18 17.56 -6.10 -15.75
C ASP A 18 16.42 -6.82 -14.99
N LYS A 19 16.75 -7.99 -14.45
CA LYS A 19 15.84 -8.88 -13.67
C LYS A 19 15.23 -8.25 -12.43
N HIS A 20 15.32 -6.92 -12.25
CA HIS A 20 14.90 -6.22 -11.04
C HIS A 20 14.03 -4.98 -11.28
N LEU A 21 13.52 -4.75 -12.49
CA LEU A 21 12.67 -3.58 -12.75
C LEU A 21 11.19 -3.97 -12.77
N GLU A 22 10.35 -3.10 -12.21
CA GLU A 22 8.89 -3.23 -12.21
C GLU A 22 8.24 -2.21 -13.14
N ILE A 23 7.03 -2.51 -13.60
CA ILE A 23 6.22 -1.58 -14.39
C ILE A 23 5.18 -0.91 -13.50
N VAL A 24 5.43 0.32 -13.10
CA VAL A 24 4.47 1.18 -12.42
C VAL A 24 3.50 1.75 -13.44
N PHE A 25 2.21 1.73 -13.15
CA PHE A 25 1.17 2.14 -14.09
C PHE A 25 0.18 3.15 -13.53
N GLY A 26 -0.26 4.06 -14.39
CA GLY A 26 -1.17 5.15 -14.04
C GLY A 26 -0.44 6.47 -13.77
N VAL A 27 -1.13 7.59 -14.02
CA VAL A 27 -0.52 8.92 -14.08
C VAL A 27 0.09 9.35 -12.75
N ALA A 28 -0.66 9.29 -11.66
CA ALA A 28 -0.17 9.70 -10.35
C ALA A 28 0.94 8.76 -9.81
N PRO A 29 0.78 7.41 -9.84
CA PRO A 29 1.87 6.50 -9.48
C PRO A 29 3.15 6.74 -10.28
N CYS A 30 3.06 6.89 -11.61
CA CYS A 30 4.25 7.16 -12.44
C CYS A 30 4.94 8.49 -12.07
N LEU A 31 4.17 9.55 -11.79
CA LEU A 31 4.73 10.83 -11.38
C LEU A 31 5.51 10.70 -10.07
N LEU A 32 4.89 10.07 -9.08
CA LEU A 32 5.49 9.93 -7.75
C LEU A 32 6.67 8.95 -7.76
N ALA A 33 6.55 7.83 -8.49
CA ALA A 33 7.65 6.88 -8.68
C ALA A 33 8.85 7.53 -9.41
N LEU A 34 8.61 8.35 -10.42
CA LEU A 34 9.68 9.16 -11.04
C LEU A 34 10.42 10.00 -10.01
N MET A 35 9.71 10.58 -9.05
CA MET A 35 10.31 11.46 -8.05
C MET A 35 11.08 10.71 -6.96
N GLN A 36 10.70 9.48 -6.64
CA GLN A 36 11.19 8.77 -5.46
C GLN A 36 12.09 7.56 -5.78
N ARG A 37 11.77 6.79 -6.83
CA ARG A 37 12.52 5.57 -7.14
C ARG A 37 13.90 5.88 -7.73
N THR A 38 14.89 5.05 -7.36
CA THR A 38 16.31 5.33 -7.67
C THR A 38 16.71 5.09 -9.11
N LYS A 39 16.01 4.21 -9.83
CA LYS A 39 16.37 3.80 -11.20
C LYS A 39 15.17 3.81 -12.14
N PRO A 40 14.54 4.98 -12.41
CA PRO A 40 13.57 5.06 -13.50
C PRO A 40 14.31 4.95 -14.83
N SER A 41 13.86 4.06 -15.73
CA SER A 41 14.57 3.81 -17.00
C SER A 41 13.76 4.23 -18.22
N HIS A 42 12.54 3.78 -18.38
CA HIS A 42 11.69 4.05 -19.54
C HIS A 42 10.30 4.50 -19.11
N PHE A 43 9.81 5.55 -19.74
CA PHE A 43 8.45 6.04 -19.58
C PHE A 43 7.66 5.81 -20.87
N PHE A 44 6.63 5.01 -20.79
CA PHE A 44 5.76 4.67 -21.90
C PHE A 44 4.47 5.47 -21.83
N MET A 45 4.09 6.11 -22.92
CA MET A 45 2.84 6.84 -23.02
C MET A 45 2.05 6.43 -24.25
N LYS A 46 0.73 6.53 -24.16
CA LYS A 46 -0.18 6.21 -25.25
C LYS A 46 0.05 7.13 -26.45
N ASN A 47 0.14 6.55 -27.65
CA ASN A 47 0.02 7.28 -28.91
C ASN A 47 -1.39 7.91 -29.01
N GLY A 48 -1.46 9.20 -29.30
CA GLY A 48 -2.71 9.93 -29.51
C GLY A 48 -2.47 11.29 -30.10
N GLU A 49 -3.35 11.75 -31.00
CA GLU A 49 -3.27 13.03 -31.69
C GLU A 49 -3.97 14.17 -30.94
N GLY A 50 -4.62 13.90 -29.81
CA GLY A 50 -5.35 14.89 -29.02
C GLY A 50 -4.49 15.63 -28.00
N PRO A 51 -5.00 16.76 -27.46
CA PRO A 51 -4.31 17.49 -26.41
C PRO A 51 -4.08 16.59 -25.18
N GLN A 52 -2.85 16.59 -24.71
CA GLN A 52 -2.48 15.83 -23.52
C GLN A 52 -3.02 16.55 -22.27
N ARG A 53 -3.46 15.77 -21.28
CA ARG A 53 -3.85 16.33 -19.98
C ARG A 53 -2.64 16.97 -19.31
N ASP A 54 -2.80 18.10 -18.64
CA ASP A 54 -1.73 18.83 -17.95
C ASP A 54 -0.93 17.93 -17.00
N VAL A 55 -1.60 16.98 -16.33
CA VAL A 55 -0.94 16.03 -15.43
C VAL A 55 0.02 15.12 -16.18
N VAL A 56 -0.31 14.67 -17.40
CA VAL A 56 0.58 13.84 -18.23
C VAL A 56 1.76 14.65 -18.72
N LEU A 57 1.56 15.92 -19.07
CA LEU A 57 2.65 16.82 -19.43
C LEU A 57 3.64 17.01 -18.29
N ARG A 58 3.14 17.12 -17.05
CA ARG A 58 4.00 17.18 -15.85
C ARG A 58 4.84 15.90 -15.68
N VAL A 59 4.26 14.72 -15.93
CA VAL A 59 5.01 13.46 -15.88
C VAL A 59 6.11 13.45 -16.94
N CYS A 60 5.81 13.91 -18.16
CA CYS A 60 6.81 14.01 -19.24
C CYS A 60 7.94 14.99 -18.87
N GLN A 61 7.61 16.14 -18.32
CA GLN A 61 8.60 17.14 -17.87
C GLN A 61 9.53 16.55 -16.79
N GLU A 62 8.97 15.84 -15.80
CA GLU A 62 9.78 15.20 -14.77
C GLU A 62 10.63 14.07 -15.32
N ALA A 63 10.11 13.27 -16.27
CA ALA A 63 10.87 12.23 -16.95
C ALA A 63 12.07 12.80 -17.72
N VAL A 64 11.87 13.88 -18.49
CA VAL A 64 12.95 14.58 -19.21
C VAL A 64 13.99 15.12 -18.23
N LYS A 65 13.55 15.78 -17.16
CA LYS A 65 14.44 16.33 -16.14
C LYS A 65 15.35 15.28 -15.50
N ARG A 66 14.87 14.03 -15.39
CA ARG A 66 15.61 12.89 -14.82
C ARG A 66 16.34 12.05 -15.87
N GLY A 67 16.32 12.46 -17.13
CA GLY A 67 16.98 11.73 -18.22
C GLY A 67 16.30 10.39 -18.58
N VAL A 68 15.04 10.21 -18.21
CA VAL A 68 14.27 9.01 -18.52
C VAL A 68 13.81 9.05 -19.97
N GLN A 69 14.00 7.95 -20.69
CA GLN A 69 13.56 7.84 -22.08
C GLN A 69 12.04 7.78 -22.18
N ILE A 70 11.46 8.66 -23.00
CA ILE A 70 10.02 8.70 -23.25
C ILE A 70 9.71 8.01 -24.56
N GLN A 71 8.88 6.97 -24.52
CA GLN A 71 8.45 6.21 -25.69
C GLN A 71 6.93 6.32 -25.87
N ARG A 72 6.52 6.65 -27.10
CA ARG A 72 5.09 6.61 -27.47
C ARG A 72 4.75 5.26 -28.02
N VAL A 73 3.77 4.60 -27.43
CA VAL A 73 3.41 3.22 -27.75
C VAL A 73 1.90 3.05 -27.94
N SER A 74 1.50 1.97 -28.59
CA SER A 74 0.07 1.65 -28.74
C SER A 74 -0.54 1.23 -27.40
N ILE A 75 -1.85 1.40 -27.26
CA ILE A 75 -2.57 0.95 -26.05
C ILE A 75 -2.46 -0.56 -25.85
N LYS A 76 -2.36 -1.33 -26.92
CA LYS A 76 -2.14 -2.79 -26.85
C LYS A 76 -0.78 -3.11 -26.22
N HIS A 77 0.23 -2.31 -26.48
CA HIS A 77 1.56 -2.46 -25.88
C HIS A 77 1.52 -2.19 -24.36
N LEU A 78 0.91 -1.09 -23.94
CA LEU A 78 0.73 -0.77 -22.52
C LEU A 78 0.01 -1.88 -21.75
N ILE A 79 -1.09 -2.41 -22.30
CA ILE A 79 -1.85 -3.51 -21.70
C ILE A 79 -0.99 -4.78 -21.56
N ARG A 80 -0.15 -5.09 -22.53
CA ARG A 80 0.74 -6.26 -22.48
C ARG A 80 1.85 -6.12 -21.42
N CYS A 81 2.39 -4.92 -21.25
CA CYS A 81 3.43 -4.67 -20.25
C CYS A 81 2.94 -4.87 -18.82
N VAL A 82 1.68 -4.55 -18.55
CA VAL A 82 1.14 -4.51 -17.17
C VAL A 82 0.28 -5.73 -16.85
N MET A 83 -0.10 -6.55 -17.85
CA MET A 83 -1.09 -7.63 -17.71
C MET A 83 -2.44 -7.21 -17.07
N VAL A 84 -2.71 -5.92 -16.98
CA VAL A 84 -3.92 -5.34 -16.37
C VAL A 84 -4.71 -4.58 -17.44
N ARG A 85 -6.02 -4.80 -17.50
CA ARG A 85 -6.92 -4.22 -18.54
C ARG A 85 -7.11 -2.70 -18.46
N SER A 86 -6.56 -2.01 -17.47
CA SER A 86 -6.83 -0.59 -17.24
C SER A 86 -5.56 0.23 -17.12
N THR A 87 -4.86 0.45 -18.22
CA THR A 87 -3.82 1.47 -18.29
C THR A 87 -4.46 2.78 -18.73
N ARG A 88 -4.54 3.76 -17.84
CA ARG A 88 -5.01 5.12 -18.17
C ARG A 88 -3.91 5.98 -18.79
N GLY A 89 -3.13 5.40 -19.71
CA GLY A 89 -2.34 6.15 -20.66
C GLY A 89 -0.84 6.30 -20.43
N CYS A 90 -0.26 5.82 -19.31
CA CYS A 90 1.20 5.81 -19.11
C CYS A 90 1.68 4.75 -18.13
N ASP A 91 2.86 4.23 -18.39
CA ASP A 91 3.58 3.25 -17.60
C ASP A 91 5.04 3.68 -17.42
N LEU A 92 5.64 3.36 -16.29
CA LEU A 92 7.04 3.66 -15.96
C LEU A 92 7.76 2.39 -15.54
N GLN A 93 8.89 2.13 -16.17
CA GLN A 93 9.82 1.08 -15.75
C GLN A 93 10.78 1.66 -14.70
N ALA A 94 10.78 1.10 -13.49
CA ALA A 94 11.60 1.57 -12.38
C ALA A 94 11.99 0.45 -11.42
N SER A 95 12.94 0.71 -10.52
CA SER A 95 13.33 -0.23 -9.45
C SER A 95 12.12 -0.59 -8.58
N PRO A 96 12.08 -1.81 -8.01
CA PRO A 96 11.04 -2.19 -7.05
C PRO A 96 10.97 -1.24 -5.86
N LEU A 97 9.78 -1.11 -5.30
CA LEU A 97 9.58 -0.46 -4.02
C LEU A 97 9.77 -1.50 -2.91
N GLY A 98 10.56 -1.18 -1.92
CA GLY A 98 10.85 -2.06 -0.78
C GLY A 98 10.29 -1.51 0.52
N PHE A 99 10.15 -2.38 1.51
CA PHE A 99 9.89 -1.98 2.88
C PHE A 99 11.14 -1.37 3.52
N ILE A 100 10.94 -0.41 4.41
CA ILE A 100 11.97 0.03 5.34
C ILE A 100 12.05 -1.02 6.45
N THR A 101 13.18 -1.68 6.55
CA THR A 101 13.43 -2.64 7.62
C THR A 101 14.22 -1.91 8.71
N GLU A 102 13.55 -1.48 9.77
CA GLU A 102 14.20 -0.90 10.93
C GLU A 102 14.17 -1.86 12.12
N GLU A 103 15.32 -2.10 12.71
CA GLU A 103 15.44 -2.87 13.95
C GLU A 103 14.97 -2.07 15.17
N LYS A 104 14.85 -0.74 15.07
CA LYS A 104 14.45 0.16 16.17
C LYS A 104 13.60 1.31 15.66
N PRO A 105 12.49 1.64 16.33
CA PRO A 105 11.71 2.82 16.02
C PRO A 105 12.55 4.08 16.28
N THR A 106 12.60 4.97 15.30
CA THR A 106 13.31 6.23 15.43
C THR A 106 12.58 7.16 16.40
N SER A 107 13.33 7.80 17.27
CA SER A 107 12.84 8.67 18.36
C SER A 107 12.11 9.95 17.89
N HIS A 108 12.05 10.20 16.59
CA HIS A 108 11.54 11.46 16.04
C HIS A 108 10.02 11.64 16.14
N GLU A 109 9.24 10.55 16.19
CA GLU A 109 7.77 10.63 16.14
C GLU A 109 7.08 10.56 17.51
N VAL A 110 7.80 10.30 18.57
CA VAL A 110 7.23 10.02 19.91
C VAL A 110 6.71 11.26 20.65
N LYS A 111 7.00 12.45 20.16
CA LYS A 111 6.64 13.71 20.87
C LYS A 111 5.18 14.12 20.72
N ASN A 112 4.40 13.43 19.88
CA ASN A 112 3.00 13.78 19.69
C ASN A 112 2.09 12.86 20.50
N HIS A 113 1.41 13.39 21.52
CA HIS A 113 0.44 12.66 22.35
C HIS A 113 -0.76 12.07 21.58
N ARG A 114 -0.88 12.32 20.28
CA ARG A 114 -1.92 11.82 19.40
C ARG A 114 -1.35 11.04 18.20
N ALA A 115 -0.18 10.46 18.32
CA ALA A 115 0.37 9.62 17.27
C ALA A 115 -0.46 8.34 17.11
N LEU A 116 -0.84 8.02 15.88
CA LEU A 116 -1.51 6.78 15.51
C LEU A 116 -0.61 6.03 14.54
N TRP A 117 -0.25 4.80 14.89
CA TRP A 117 0.39 3.86 13.99
C TRP A 117 -0.58 2.75 13.65
N LEU A 118 -0.78 2.54 12.37
CA LEU A 118 -1.64 1.47 11.85
C LEU A 118 -0.76 0.29 11.45
N VAL A 119 -1.04 -0.87 11.99
CA VAL A 119 -0.32 -2.11 11.71
C VAL A 119 -1.28 -3.10 11.06
N LEU A 120 -0.91 -3.62 9.91
CA LEU A 120 -1.67 -4.60 9.17
C LEU A 120 -0.99 -5.96 9.31
N ASP A 121 -1.69 -6.93 9.83
CA ASP A 121 -1.24 -8.32 9.95
C ASP A 121 -2.00 -9.21 8.96
N GLY A 122 -1.30 -9.75 7.96
CA GLY A 122 -1.88 -10.72 7.03
C GLY A 122 -2.79 -10.15 5.95
N VAL A 123 -2.74 -8.85 5.61
CA VAL A 123 -3.50 -8.27 4.48
C VAL A 123 -2.84 -8.68 3.17
N GLN A 124 -3.48 -9.59 2.43
CA GLN A 124 -2.91 -10.18 1.20
C GLN A 124 -3.39 -9.52 -0.09
N ASP A 125 -4.56 -8.90 -0.12
CA ASP A 125 -5.07 -8.22 -1.31
C ASP A 125 -4.33 -6.88 -1.54
N PRO A 126 -3.61 -6.73 -2.67
CA PRO A 126 -2.93 -5.48 -3.01
C PRO A 126 -3.84 -4.26 -3.11
N MET A 127 -5.12 -4.46 -3.43
CA MET A 127 -6.10 -3.36 -3.52
C MET A 127 -6.46 -2.84 -2.13
N ASN A 128 -6.65 -3.76 -1.17
CA ASN A 128 -6.89 -3.39 0.23
C ASN A 128 -5.64 -2.76 0.83
N LEU A 129 -4.47 -3.35 0.62
CA LEU A 129 -3.21 -2.79 1.10
C LEU A 129 -2.96 -1.38 0.56
N GLY A 130 -3.21 -1.14 -0.72
CA GLY A 130 -3.05 0.18 -1.31
C GLY A 130 -4.00 1.24 -0.76
N ALA A 131 -5.12 0.82 -0.15
CA ALA A 131 -6.04 1.72 0.55
C ALA A 131 -5.62 2.00 2.00
N ILE A 132 -4.70 1.19 2.57
CA ILE A 132 -4.27 1.19 3.96
C ILE A 132 -2.72 1.20 4.00
N LEU A 133 -2.07 1.81 4.96
CA LEU A 133 -0.68 2.26 4.77
C LEU A 133 0.38 1.84 5.81
N ILE A 134 0.30 0.71 6.54
CA ILE A 134 1.42 0.16 7.34
C ILE A 134 1.30 -1.37 7.48
N ILE A 135 2.42 -2.12 7.50
CA ILE A 135 2.40 -3.55 7.13
C ILE A 135 3.19 -4.47 8.07
N HIS A 136 2.59 -5.63 8.36
CA HIS A 136 3.25 -6.85 8.81
C HIS A 136 2.66 -8.06 8.06
N ASN A 137 3.52 -9.01 7.58
CA ASN A 137 3.11 -10.23 6.86
C ASN A 137 2.10 -10.05 5.72
N SER A 138 2.01 -8.85 5.17
CA SER A 138 1.07 -8.51 4.11
C SER A 138 1.70 -8.70 2.73
N CYS A 139 0.94 -8.47 1.67
CA CYS A 139 1.47 -8.60 0.31
C CYS A 139 2.59 -7.58 0.06
N PRO A 140 3.53 -7.87 -0.87
CA PRO A 140 4.62 -6.95 -1.19
C PRO A 140 4.13 -5.64 -1.80
N LEU A 141 4.95 -4.58 -1.74
CA LEU A 141 4.66 -3.25 -2.30
C LEU A 141 4.75 -3.26 -3.84
N THR A 142 3.78 -3.89 -4.47
CA THR A 142 3.73 -4.04 -5.93
C THR A 142 3.23 -2.79 -6.64
N PRO A 143 3.40 -2.68 -7.97
CA PRO A 143 2.77 -1.62 -8.78
C PRO A 143 1.25 -1.56 -8.64
N THR A 144 0.59 -2.69 -8.34
CA THR A 144 -0.86 -2.73 -8.05
C THR A 144 -1.18 -1.99 -6.76
N VAL A 145 -0.38 -2.17 -5.71
CA VAL A 145 -0.52 -1.43 -4.44
C VAL A 145 -0.31 0.07 -4.67
N SER A 146 0.72 0.44 -5.41
CA SER A 146 0.96 1.84 -5.79
C SER A 146 -0.21 2.42 -6.58
N LYS A 147 -0.80 1.64 -7.49
CA LYS A 147 -1.98 2.06 -8.25
C LYS A 147 -3.21 2.22 -7.35
N ALA A 148 -3.46 1.29 -6.45
CA ALA A 148 -4.59 1.32 -5.52
C ALA A 148 -4.53 2.53 -4.57
N SER A 149 -3.33 2.87 -4.10
CA SER A 149 -3.06 4.06 -3.26
C SER A 149 -3.00 5.38 -4.05
N ALA A 150 -3.31 5.39 -5.35
CA ALA A 150 -3.11 6.55 -6.24
C ALA A 150 -1.67 7.11 -6.22
N GLY A 151 -0.69 6.26 -5.94
CA GLY A 151 0.74 6.60 -5.85
C GLY A 151 1.21 7.06 -4.47
N VAL A 152 0.34 7.19 -3.48
CA VAL A 152 0.72 7.61 -2.12
C VAL A 152 1.81 6.69 -1.56
N MET A 153 1.76 5.40 -1.89
CA MET A 153 2.76 4.40 -1.50
C MET A 153 4.19 4.73 -1.98
N GLU A 154 4.35 5.52 -3.02
CA GLU A 154 5.66 5.94 -3.53
C GLU A 154 6.36 6.99 -2.65
N VAL A 155 5.59 7.71 -1.83
CA VAL A 155 6.07 8.84 -1.02
C VAL A 155 5.94 8.58 0.49
N MET A 156 5.29 7.49 0.88
CA MET A 156 5.16 7.10 2.27
C MET A 156 6.26 6.14 2.70
N GLU A 157 6.68 6.29 3.93
CA GLU A 157 7.55 5.32 4.60
C GLU A 157 6.69 4.14 5.07
N VAL A 158 7.00 2.95 4.56
CA VAL A 158 6.31 1.72 4.91
C VAL A 158 7.29 0.77 5.56
N PHE A 159 7.04 0.46 6.83
CA PHE A 159 7.91 -0.39 7.63
C PHE A 159 7.45 -1.85 7.55
N GLY A 160 8.39 -2.77 7.38
CA GLY A 160 8.15 -4.20 7.41
C GLY A 160 8.82 -4.85 8.62
N TYR A 161 8.06 -5.61 9.40
CA TYR A 161 8.57 -6.36 10.55
C TYR A 161 8.41 -7.86 10.34
N GLY A 162 9.46 -8.61 10.65
CA GLY A 162 9.43 -10.09 10.56
C GLY A 162 8.69 -10.75 11.72
N ASN A 163 8.58 -10.08 12.89
CA ASN A 163 7.90 -10.59 14.07
C ASN A 163 7.21 -9.46 14.82
N LEU A 164 5.89 -9.36 14.62
CA LEU A 164 5.08 -8.30 15.22
C LEU A 164 4.96 -8.44 16.74
N LYS A 165 4.92 -9.67 17.27
CA LYS A 165 4.84 -9.91 18.72
C LYS A 165 6.07 -9.37 19.45
N ASP A 166 7.25 -9.60 18.89
CA ASP A 166 8.49 -9.12 19.49
C ASP A 166 8.60 -7.60 19.34
N MET A 167 8.17 -7.05 18.22
CA MET A 167 8.07 -5.61 18.06
C MET A 167 7.18 -4.97 19.14
N ILE A 168 5.97 -5.47 19.36
CA ILE A 168 5.04 -4.93 20.36
C ILE A 168 5.63 -5.06 21.78
N LYS A 169 6.28 -6.19 22.12
CA LYS A 169 6.94 -6.36 23.43
C LYS A 169 8.02 -5.29 23.63
N VAL A 170 8.89 -5.13 22.62
CA VAL A 170 9.95 -4.13 22.65
C VAL A 170 9.37 -2.73 22.81
N TRP A 171 8.31 -2.39 22.09
CA TRP A 171 7.65 -1.10 22.17
C TRP A 171 7.03 -0.81 23.54
N LYS A 172 6.48 -1.82 24.20
CA LYS A 172 5.96 -1.67 25.58
C LYS A 172 7.06 -1.47 26.63
N LEU A 173 8.30 -1.88 26.34
CA LEU A 173 9.42 -1.85 27.31
C LEU A 173 10.35 -0.65 27.15
N ILE A 174 10.46 -0.07 25.96
CA ILE A 174 11.46 0.98 25.69
C ILE A 174 10.87 2.37 25.95
N PRO A 175 11.47 3.18 26.86
CA PRO A 175 11.26 4.62 26.84
C PRO A 175 11.88 5.20 25.54
N PRO A 176 11.21 5.99 24.78
CA PRO A 176 10.05 6.83 25.02
C PRO A 176 8.70 6.24 24.55
N LEU A 177 8.64 4.98 24.16
CA LEU A 177 7.42 4.31 23.69
C LEU A 177 6.55 3.79 24.86
N GLN A 178 7.07 3.85 26.08
CA GLN A 178 6.25 3.64 27.28
C GLN A 178 5.05 4.62 27.29
N GLY A 179 3.85 4.07 27.43
CA GLY A 179 2.62 4.86 27.39
C GLY A 179 1.84 4.74 26.08
N TRP A 180 2.37 4.05 25.06
CA TRP A 180 1.60 3.67 23.90
C TRP A 180 0.54 2.64 24.26
N GLN A 181 -0.62 2.80 23.65
CA GLN A 181 -1.73 1.86 23.76
C GLN A 181 -1.74 0.95 22.55
N VAL A 182 -1.87 -0.34 22.78
CA VAL A 182 -2.08 -1.33 21.72
C VAL A 182 -3.56 -1.62 21.61
N VAL A 183 -4.14 -1.33 20.47
CA VAL A 183 -5.56 -1.49 20.18
C VAL A 183 -5.71 -2.50 19.07
N GLY A 184 -6.45 -3.58 19.30
CA GLY A 184 -6.73 -4.60 18.29
C GLY A 184 -8.13 -4.42 17.71
N THR A 185 -8.34 -4.88 16.48
CA THR A 185 -9.68 -4.94 15.88
C THR A 185 -10.18 -6.38 15.85
N VAL A 186 -11.43 -6.58 16.20
CA VAL A 186 -12.06 -7.91 16.27
C VAL A 186 -13.44 -7.90 15.62
N GLY A 187 -13.80 -9.03 14.99
CA GLY A 187 -15.17 -9.29 14.54
C GLY A 187 -16.12 -9.52 15.74
N LEU A 188 -17.41 -9.46 15.49
CA LEU A 188 -18.42 -9.66 16.55
C LEU A 188 -18.38 -11.07 17.15
N GLU A 189 -18.08 -12.08 16.35
CA GLU A 189 -18.04 -13.48 16.76
C GLU A 189 -16.78 -13.84 17.57
N GLU A 190 -15.77 -12.97 17.52
CA GLU A 190 -14.48 -13.18 18.18
C GLU A 190 -14.43 -12.64 19.62
N CYS A 191 -15.54 -12.07 20.10
CA CYS A 191 -15.62 -11.48 21.44
C CYS A 191 -15.64 -12.59 22.51
N SER A 192 -14.53 -12.78 23.21
CA SER A 192 -14.50 -13.65 24.39
C SER A 192 -15.00 -12.89 25.62
N PRO A 193 -15.66 -13.57 26.60
CA PRO A 193 -16.15 -12.94 27.84
C PRO A 193 -15.05 -12.26 28.67
N GLU A 194 -13.82 -12.67 28.47
CA GLU A 194 -12.65 -12.19 29.23
C GLU A 194 -11.96 -10.96 28.62
N SER A 195 -12.31 -10.60 27.37
CA SER A 195 -11.67 -9.48 26.69
C SER A 195 -12.50 -8.20 26.78
N THR A 196 -11.84 -7.09 27.07
CA THR A 196 -12.47 -5.75 27.06
C THR A 196 -12.70 -5.32 25.60
N VAL A 197 -13.81 -5.75 25.00
CA VAL A 197 -14.23 -5.34 23.67
C VAL A 197 -15.18 -4.16 23.78
N MET A 198 -14.95 -3.11 23.00
CA MET A 198 -15.84 -1.94 22.97
C MET A 198 -16.16 -1.52 21.53
N PRO A 199 -17.33 -0.92 21.29
CA PRO A 199 -17.65 -0.30 20.01
C PRO A 199 -16.62 0.77 19.63
N CYS A 200 -16.22 0.82 18.36
CA CYS A 200 -15.27 1.83 17.89
C CYS A 200 -15.79 3.28 18.09
N SER A 201 -17.12 3.47 18.09
CA SER A 201 -17.76 4.76 18.38
C SER A 201 -17.49 5.28 19.78
N ASP A 202 -17.21 4.41 20.74
CA ASP A 202 -17.02 4.75 22.14
C ASP A 202 -15.55 4.94 22.51
N PHE A 203 -14.66 4.54 21.61
CA PHE A 203 -13.23 4.67 21.80
C PHE A 203 -12.77 6.10 21.58
N LYS A 204 -11.99 6.60 22.54
CA LYS A 204 -11.32 7.92 22.44
C LYS A 204 -9.82 7.75 22.57
N MET A 205 -9.11 8.12 21.54
CA MET A 205 -7.65 8.10 21.55
C MET A 205 -7.11 9.18 22.48
N SER A 206 -6.73 8.79 23.69
CA SER A 206 -6.20 9.68 24.74
C SER A 206 -4.67 9.67 24.84
N ARG A 207 -4.03 8.71 24.22
CA ARG A 207 -2.56 8.49 24.20
C ARG A 207 -2.11 7.95 22.86
N PRO A 208 -0.80 7.98 22.54
CA PRO A 208 -0.29 7.39 21.32
C PRO A 208 -0.76 5.94 21.16
N THR A 209 -1.23 5.58 19.99
CA THR A 209 -1.94 4.32 19.76
C THR A 209 -1.32 3.53 18.60
N LEU A 210 -1.10 2.26 18.85
CA LEU A 210 -0.77 1.26 17.84
C LEU A 210 -2.06 0.48 17.53
N LEU A 211 -2.67 0.74 16.37
CA LEU A 211 -3.90 0.09 15.93
C LEU A 211 -3.56 -1.13 15.07
N LEU A 212 -3.92 -2.32 15.54
CA LEU A 212 -3.69 -3.57 14.86
C LEU A 212 -4.93 -3.99 14.08
N MET A 213 -4.77 -4.19 12.78
CA MET A 213 -5.79 -4.71 11.86
C MET A 213 -5.39 -6.09 11.37
N GLY A 214 -6.26 -7.07 11.52
CA GLY A 214 -6.07 -8.42 10.98
C GLY A 214 -6.41 -8.53 9.50
N GLY A 215 -5.95 -9.60 8.85
CA GLY A 215 -6.25 -9.93 7.46
C GLY A 215 -7.70 -10.33 7.22
N GLU A 216 -8.05 -10.54 5.93
CA GLU A 216 -9.44 -10.73 5.49
C GLU A 216 -10.05 -12.07 5.92
N GLY A 217 -9.24 -13.09 6.23
CA GLY A 217 -9.72 -14.43 6.57
C GLY A 217 -9.80 -14.67 8.08
N ASP A 218 -8.65 -14.56 8.73
CA ASP A 218 -8.45 -15.04 10.10
C ASP A 218 -8.48 -13.92 11.15
N GLY A 219 -8.58 -12.66 10.73
CA GLY A 219 -8.49 -11.53 11.65
C GLY A 219 -7.13 -11.44 12.34
N LEU A 220 -7.10 -10.94 13.56
CA LEU A 220 -5.88 -10.94 14.40
C LEU A 220 -5.69 -12.29 15.09
N SER A 221 -4.44 -12.77 15.10
CA SER A 221 -4.12 -14.02 15.82
C SER A 221 -4.47 -13.91 17.30
N PRO A 222 -4.85 -15.04 17.97
CA PRO A 222 -5.18 -15.04 19.39
C PRO A 222 -4.09 -14.43 20.27
N GLU A 223 -2.83 -14.65 19.92
CA GLU A 223 -1.69 -14.11 20.66
C GLU A 223 -1.56 -12.59 20.51
N LEU A 224 -1.84 -12.05 19.33
CA LEU A 224 -1.85 -10.59 19.13
C LEU A 224 -3.01 -9.95 19.86
N ARG A 225 -4.19 -10.62 19.87
CA ARG A 225 -5.35 -10.15 20.64
C ARG A 225 -5.04 -10.05 22.14
N GLN A 226 -4.34 -11.04 22.72
CA GLN A 226 -3.92 -11.02 24.12
C GLN A 226 -2.93 -9.89 24.45
N MET A 227 -2.20 -9.39 23.46
CA MET A 227 -1.27 -8.26 23.64
C MET A 227 -1.94 -6.88 23.57
N CYS A 228 -3.21 -6.83 23.14
CA CYS A 228 -3.98 -5.60 23.04
C CYS A 228 -4.44 -5.13 24.42
N ASP A 229 -4.32 -3.84 24.68
CA ASP A 229 -4.84 -3.20 25.90
C ASP A 229 -6.37 -2.99 25.78
N VAL A 230 -6.86 -2.81 24.53
CA VAL A 230 -8.27 -2.65 24.20
C VAL A 230 -8.52 -3.35 22.86
N GLN A 231 -9.70 -3.93 22.72
CA GLN A 231 -10.18 -4.49 21.46
C GLN A 231 -11.39 -3.69 20.97
N LEU A 232 -11.38 -3.31 19.71
CA LEU A 232 -12.46 -2.54 19.10
C LEU A 232 -13.24 -3.39 18.11
N THR A 233 -14.56 -3.21 18.11
CA THR A 233 -15.45 -3.81 17.11
C THR A 233 -16.31 -2.76 16.43
N ILE A 234 -16.79 -3.07 15.24
CA ILE A 234 -17.78 -2.26 14.51
C ILE A 234 -19.14 -2.96 14.64
N PRO A 235 -20.00 -2.51 15.58
CA PRO A 235 -21.28 -3.15 15.75
C PRO A 235 -22.22 -2.83 14.59
N PRO A 236 -22.88 -3.83 13.99
CA PRO A 236 -23.88 -3.59 12.96
C PRO A 236 -25.11 -2.92 13.59
N ARG A 237 -25.66 -1.93 12.89
CA ARG A 237 -26.91 -1.26 13.31
C ARG A 237 -28.18 -2.10 13.07
N ARG A 238 -28.08 -3.16 12.28
CA ARG A 238 -29.19 -4.04 11.91
C ARG A 238 -28.71 -5.49 12.03
N ASN A 239 -29.65 -6.41 12.18
CA ASN A 239 -29.32 -7.83 12.05
C ASN A 239 -28.79 -8.10 10.66
N LEU A 240 -27.54 -8.57 10.59
CA LEU A 240 -26.91 -8.98 9.33
C LEU A 240 -27.41 -10.36 8.94
N HIS A 241 -27.32 -10.66 7.65
CA HIS A 241 -27.53 -12.03 7.18
C HIS A 241 -26.45 -12.94 7.84
N PRO A 242 -26.79 -14.18 8.26
CA PRO A 242 -25.85 -15.07 8.94
C PRO A 242 -24.55 -15.34 8.17
N GLU A 243 -24.56 -15.22 6.85
CA GLU A 243 -23.38 -15.41 5.99
C GLU A 243 -22.51 -14.15 5.84
N VAL A 244 -22.88 -13.03 6.47
CA VAL A 244 -22.07 -11.80 6.47
C VAL A 244 -21.22 -11.77 7.72
N GLU A 245 -20.00 -12.29 7.62
CA GLU A 245 -19.10 -12.49 8.76
C GLU A 245 -18.28 -11.23 9.09
N SER A 246 -17.85 -10.47 8.08
CA SER A 246 -16.93 -9.36 8.29
C SER A 246 -17.08 -8.25 7.24
N LEU A 247 -16.59 -7.06 7.57
CA LEU A 247 -16.40 -5.97 6.61
C LEU A 247 -15.07 -6.14 5.86
N ASN A 248 -15.02 -5.61 4.63
CA ASN A 248 -13.76 -5.46 3.93
C ASN A 248 -12.77 -4.66 4.79
N VAL A 249 -11.51 -5.13 4.88
CA VAL A 249 -10.50 -4.56 5.79
C VAL A 249 -10.23 -3.08 5.53
N SER A 250 -10.25 -2.62 4.28
CA SER A 250 -10.03 -1.20 3.97
C SER A 250 -11.21 -0.32 4.40
N VAL A 251 -12.45 -0.85 4.30
CA VAL A 251 -13.66 -0.19 4.81
C VAL A 251 -13.62 -0.13 6.34
N ALA A 252 -13.31 -1.25 7.00
CA ALA A 252 -13.17 -1.32 8.45
C ALA A 252 -12.12 -0.32 8.94
N THR A 253 -10.95 -0.27 8.30
CA THR A 253 -9.89 0.68 8.65
C THR A 253 -10.39 2.12 8.61
N GLY A 254 -11.11 2.51 7.55
CA GLY A 254 -11.68 3.87 7.44
C GLY A 254 -12.74 4.20 8.50
N MET A 255 -13.30 3.19 9.18
CA MET A 255 -14.24 3.38 10.30
C MET A 255 -13.53 3.47 11.66
N PHE A 256 -12.31 2.93 11.78
CA PHE A 256 -11.52 2.98 13.02
C PHE A 256 -10.65 4.24 13.13
N ILE A 257 -10.32 4.90 12.01
CA ILE A 257 -9.48 6.10 11.94
C ILE A 257 -10.36 7.36 11.87
#